data_bbf8473f166cb72271195db47bd48ac7
#
_entry.id   bbf8473f166cb72271195db47bd48ac7
#
_cell.length_a   1.000
_cell.length_b   1.000
_cell.length_c   1.000
_cell.angle_alpha   90.00
_cell.angle_beta   90.00
_cell.angle_gamma   90.00
#
_symmetry.space_group_name_H-M   'P 1'
#
loop_
_entity.id
_entity.type
_entity.pdbx_description
1 polymer ?
#
loop_
_entity_poly.entity_id
_entity_poly.type
_entity_poly.pdbx_seq_one_letter_code
_entity_poly.pdbx_strand_id
1 'polypeptide(L)'
;MNELCIFTNLSSSDVAAWAQAGVGALAMVVGASAVFWQVRRGRMELSEREARAHDGLARMLIHLKDSANDARAEKKRIERWAIGHPSEPSSRFKELAEAIQRYPLEAIHAEIPFEALLNARRAAKDIWPLVDPAPEIDPYQDNERLFQQHVGVLVEQILLLRGEAERLRKGERARHAAAAPRMVVP
;
A
#
# COMPACT_ATOMS: atom_id res chain seq x y z
N MET A 1 -32.44 27.20 53.13
CA MET A 1 -31.25 26.37 53.38
C MET A 1 -31.72 24.94 53.51
N ASN A 2 -31.68 24.21 52.42
CA ASN A 2 -32.05 22.79 52.45
C ASN A 2 -30.73 22.02 52.53
N GLU A 3 -30.42 21.58 53.75
CA GLU A 3 -29.26 20.74 54.01
C GLU A 3 -29.41 19.37 53.34
N LEU A 4 -28.41 19.01 52.57
CA LEU A 4 -28.23 17.69 51.97
C LEU A 4 -27.87 16.67 53.07
N CYS A 5 -28.85 16.26 53.88
CA CYS A 5 -28.71 15.15 54.83
C CYS A 5 -29.01 13.81 54.18
N ILE A 6 -28.29 13.44 53.12
CA ILE A 6 -28.53 12.13 52.44
C ILE A 6 -27.54 11.02 52.92
N PHE A 7 -26.52 11.35 53.74
CA PHE A 7 -25.44 10.38 54.00
C PHE A 7 -25.25 9.98 55.47
N THR A 8 -26.18 10.27 56.37
CA THR A 8 -25.95 10.04 57.83
C THR A 8 -26.36 8.66 58.36
N ASN A 9 -26.83 7.70 57.59
CA ASN A 9 -27.21 6.37 58.06
C ASN A 9 -26.82 5.21 57.14
N LEU A 10 -25.70 5.31 56.44
CA LEU A 10 -25.14 4.19 55.69
C LEU A 10 -24.46 3.21 56.66
N SER A 11 -24.95 1.98 56.75
CA SER A 11 -24.25 0.93 57.53
C SER A 11 -22.88 0.65 56.90
N SER A 12 -21.95 0.14 57.67
CA SER A 12 -20.62 -0.20 57.16
C SER A 12 -20.69 -1.22 55.99
N SER A 13 -21.72 -2.02 55.93
CA SER A 13 -22.02 -2.98 54.85
C SER A 13 -22.45 -2.26 53.56
N ASP A 14 -23.21 -1.15 53.68
CA ASP A 14 -23.64 -0.39 52.51
C ASP A 14 -22.50 0.36 51.87
N VAL A 15 -21.61 0.93 52.68
CA VAL A 15 -20.39 1.58 52.18
C VAL A 15 -19.47 0.58 51.46
N ALA A 16 -19.34 -0.63 52.02
CA ALA A 16 -18.56 -1.69 51.36
C ALA A 16 -19.18 -2.13 50.04
N ALA A 17 -20.51 -2.28 49.96
CA ALA A 17 -21.22 -2.62 48.75
C ALA A 17 -21.06 -1.54 47.65
N TRP A 18 -21.18 -0.25 48.02
CA TRP A 18 -20.96 0.85 47.10
C TRP A 18 -19.50 0.96 46.61
N ALA A 19 -18.52 0.72 47.50
CA ALA A 19 -17.12 0.68 47.13
C ALA A 19 -16.84 -0.47 46.15
N GLN A 20 -17.42 -1.65 46.40
CA GLN A 20 -17.26 -2.80 45.52
C GLN A 20 -17.92 -2.58 44.15
N ALA A 21 -19.12 -1.97 44.12
CA ALA A 21 -19.79 -1.59 42.87
C ALA A 21 -18.97 -0.55 42.06
N GLY A 22 -18.39 0.44 42.77
CA GLY A 22 -17.53 1.46 42.15
C GLY A 22 -16.25 0.89 41.55
N VAL A 23 -15.57 -0.02 42.30
CA VAL A 23 -14.39 -0.71 41.78
C VAL A 23 -14.75 -1.60 40.57
N GLY A 24 -15.89 -2.30 40.63
CA GLY A 24 -16.36 -3.12 39.52
C GLY A 24 -16.65 -2.27 38.25
N ALA A 25 -17.33 -1.14 38.42
CA ALA A 25 -17.61 -0.21 37.31
C ALA A 25 -16.30 0.38 36.71
N LEU A 26 -15.35 0.78 37.55
CA LEU A 26 -14.03 1.24 37.12
C LEU A 26 -13.26 0.15 36.35
N ALA A 27 -13.26 -1.08 36.86
CA ALA A 27 -12.61 -2.20 36.18
C ALA A 27 -13.22 -2.46 34.77
N MET A 28 -14.56 -2.36 34.63
CA MET A 28 -15.21 -2.47 33.33
C MET A 28 -14.83 -1.34 32.36
N VAL A 29 -14.77 -0.11 32.83
CA VAL A 29 -14.37 1.04 32.00
C VAL A 29 -12.93 0.91 31.55
N VAL A 30 -12.01 0.52 32.46
CA VAL A 30 -10.61 0.30 32.12
C VAL A 30 -10.45 -0.87 31.14
N GLY A 31 -11.17 -1.98 31.38
CA GLY A 31 -11.16 -3.14 30.48
C GLY A 31 -11.68 -2.81 29.08
N ALA A 32 -12.83 -2.13 29.00
CA ALA A 32 -13.42 -1.69 27.72
C ALA A 32 -12.47 -0.71 26.98
N SER A 33 -11.84 0.22 27.71
CA SER A 33 -10.87 1.14 27.15
C SER A 33 -9.64 0.44 26.60
N ALA A 34 -9.14 -0.56 27.30
CA ALA A 34 -7.97 -1.36 26.87
C ALA A 34 -8.29 -2.14 25.56
N VAL A 35 -9.46 -2.80 25.50
CA VAL A 35 -9.94 -3.50 24.29
C VAL A 35 -10.10 -2.53 23.13
N PHE A 36 -10.72 -1.39 23.36
CA PHE A 36 -10.88 -0.36 22.34
C PHE A 36 -9.53 0.13 21.80
N TRP A 37 -8.57 0.35 22.68
CA TRP A 37 -7.20 0.74 22.32
C TRP A 37 -6.48 -0.34 21.50
N GLN A 38 -6.60 -1.61 21.89
CA GLN A 38 -6.01 -2.72 21.16
C GLN A 38 -6.59 -2.89 19.75
N VAL A 39 -7.93 -2.85 19.64
CA VAL A 39 -8.62 -2.92 18.33
C VAL A 39 -8.20 -1.74 17.42
N ARG A 40 -8.12 -0.56 18.01
CA ARG A 40 -7.71 0.64 17.26
C ARG A 40 -6.26 0.52 16.77
N ARG A 41 -5.34 0.09 17.65
CA ARG A 41 -3.94 -0.12 17.29
C ARG A 41 -3.77 -1.20 16.23
N GLY A 42 -4.49 -2.30 16.34
CA GLY A 42 -4.46 -3.36 15.34
C GLY A 42 -4.92 -2.91 13.95
N ARG A 43 -5.95 -2.06 13.88
CA ARG A 43 -6.41 -1.49 12.59
C ARG A 43 -5.36 -0.57 11.96
N MET A 44 -4.66 0.23 12.76
CA MET A 44 -3.57 1.09 12.27
C MET A 44 -2.40 0.30 11.72
N GLU A 45 -2.02 -0.77 12.42
CA GLU A 45 -0.93 -1.63 11.96
C GLU A 45 -1.29 -2.35 10.66
N LEU A 46 -2.56 -2.73 10.47
CA LEU A 46 -3.04 -3.37 9.24
C LEU A 46 -2.98 -2.40 8.06
N SER A 47 -3.51 -1.18 8.19
CA SER A 47 -3.51 -0.25 7.06
C SER A 47 -2.11 0.28 6.73
N GLU A 48 -1.24 0.40 7.72
CA GLU A 48 0.17 0.73 7.44
C GLU A 48 0.89 -0.43 6.74
N ARG A 49 0.58 -1.69 7.07
CA ARG A 49 1.09 -2.86 6.34
C ARG A 49 0.59 -2.87 4.89
N GLU A 50 -0.70 -2.60 4.69
CA GLU A 50 -1.28 -2.47 3.35
C GLU A 50 -0.64 -1.34 2.56
N ALA A 51 -0.48 -0.16 3.15
CA ALA A 51 0.18 0.97 2.51
C ALA A 51 1.64 0.65 2.12
N ARG A 52 2.38 -0.07 2.98
CA ARG A 52 3.75 -0.53 2.66
C ARG A 52 3.77 -1.56 1.55
N ALA A 53 2.77 -2.44 1.48
CA ALA A 53 2.66 -3.41 0.39
C ALA A 53 2.43 -2.71 -0.95
N HIS A 54 1.55 -1.69 -0.99
CA HIS A 54 1.33 -0.86 -2.18
C HIS A 54 2.60 -0.11 -2.60
N ASP A 55 3.32 0.50 -1.65
CA ASP A 55 4.61 1.15 -1.93
C ASP A 55 5.66 0.16 -2.44
N GLY A 56 5.69 -1.05 -1.87
CA GLY A 56 6.59 -2.11 -2.32
C GLY A 56 6.33 -2.51 -3.78
N LEU A 57 5.06 -2.71 -4.13
CA LEU A 57 4.66 -3.01 -5.49
C LEU A 57 4.95 -1.84 -6.44
N ALA A 58 4.65 -0.60 -6.02
CA ALA A 58 4.97 0.59 -6.81
C ALA A 58 6.48 0.72 -7.09
N ARG A 59 7.34 0.44 -6.11
CA ARG A 59 8.81 0.43 -6.30
C ARG A 59 9.24 -0.64 -7.30
N MET A 60 8.65 -1.83 -7.24
CA MET A 60 8.93 -2.90 -8.19
C MET A 60 8.57 -2.49 -9.61
N LEU A 61 7.42 -1.83 -9.81
CA LEU A 61 7.02 -1.30 -11.12
C LEU A 61 7.92 -0.15 -11.59
N ILE A 62 8.45 0.69 -10.70
CA ILE A 62 9.44 1.72 -11.05
C ILE A 62 10.70 1.06 -11.59
N HIS A 63 11.23 0.05 -10.90
CA HIS A 63 12.43 -0.67 -11.37
C HIS A 63 12.18 -1.36 -12.72
N LEU A 64 10.99 -1.94 -12.92
CA LEU A 64 10.62 -2.52 -14.20
C LEU A 64 10.60 -1.47 -15.31
N LYS A 65 9.95 -0.33 -15.07
CA LYS A 65 9.89 0.79 -16.02
C LYS A 65 11.29 1.33 -16.37
N ASP A 66 12.12 1.56 -15.35
CA ASP A 66 13.47 2.08 -15.55
C ASP A 66 14.33 1.08 -16.34
N SER A 67 14.25 -0.21 -16.00
CA SER A 67 14.93 -1.27 -16.75
C SER A 67 14.41 -1.42 -18.19
N ALA A 68 13.11 -1.18 -18.44
CA ALA A 68 12.57 -1.15 -19.80
C ALA A 68 13.16 -0.01 -20.62
N ASN A 69 13.28 1.19 -20.02
CA ASN A 69 13.89 2.35 -20.69
C ASN A 69 15.38 2.10 -21.01
N ASP A 70 16.12 1.53 -20.06
CA ASP A 70 17.53 1.17 -20.27
C ASP A 70 17.69 0.14 -21.40
N ALA A 71 16.87 -0.90 -21.40
CA ALA A 71 16.87 -1.93 -22.43
C ALA A 71 16.50 -1.35 -23.82
N ARG A 72 15.53 -0.43 -23.86
CA ARG A 72 15.14 0.26 -25.11
C ARG A 72 16.24 1.17 -25.64
N ALA A 73 16.90 1.92 -24.76
CA ALA A 73 18.02 2.77 -25.12
C ALA A 73 19.18 1.95 -25.68
N GLU A 74 19.50 0.82 -25.04
CA GLU A 74 20.54 -0.09 -25.47
C GLU A 74 20.20 -0.73 -26.82
N LYS A 75 18.94 -1.20 -27.04
CA LYS A 75 18.51 -1.71 -28.32
C LYS A 75 18.70 -0.71 -29.44
N LYS A 76 18.31 0.55 -29.25
CA LYS A 76 18.55 1.62 -30.21
C LYS A 76 20.05 1.86 -30.48
N ARG A 77 20.91 1.62 -29.49
CA ARG A 77 22.36 1.70 -29.65
C ARG A 77 22.88 0.55 -30.50
N ILE A 78 22.43 -0.68 -30.22
CA ILE A 78 22.81 -1.88 -30.96
C ILE A 78 22.34 -1.80 -32.41
N GLU A 79 21.11 -1.38 -32.68
CA GLU A 79 20.57 -1.20 -34.03
C GLU A 79 21.43 -0.23 -34.86
N ARG A 80 21.96 0.82 -34.25
CA ARG A 80 22.87 1.78 -34.93
C ARG A 80 24.23 1.18 -35.28
N TRP A 81 24.74 0.22 -34.50
CA TRP A 81 26.09 -0.31 -34.62
C TRP A 81 26.14 -1.73 -35.18
N ALA A 82 25.01 -2.30 -35.56
CA ALA A 82 24.88 -3.67 -36.10
C ALA A 82 25.53 -4.78 -35.24
N ILE A 83 25.59 -4.59 -33.94
CA ILE A 83 26.19 -5.54 -32.98
C ILE A 83 25.06 -6.35 -32.35
N GLY A 84 24.88 -7.58 -32.79
CA GLY A 84 23.81 -8.50 -32.33
C GLY A 84 24.21 -9.35 -31.12
N HIS A 85 24.48 -8.76 -29.96
CA HIS A 85 24.67 -9.52 -28.72
C HIS A 85 23.54 -9.21 -27.72
N PRO A 86 23.10 -10.23 -26.92
CA PRO A 86 22.17 -9.97 -25.82
C PRO A 86 22.80 -8.96 -24.86
N SER A 87 22.08 -7.89 -24.58
CA SER A 87 22.58 -6.83 -23.70
C SER A 87 22.19 -7.11 -22.26
N GLU A 88 23.03 -6.73 -21.32
CA GLU A 88 22.77 -6.81 -19.88
C GLU A 88 21.43 -6.11 -19.48
N PRO A 89 21.09 -4.91 -20.02
CA PRO A 89 19.83 -4.24 -19.73
C PRO A 89 18.59 -5.04 -20.15
N SER A 90 18.61 -5.72 -21.30
CA SER A 90 17.47 -6.55 -21.73
C SER A 90 17.30 -7.80 -20.87
N SER A 91 18.40 -8.43 -20.44
CA SER A 91 18.37 -9.55 -19.50
C SER A 91 17.80 -9.14 -18.15
N ARG A 92 18.20 -7.98 -17.62
CA ARG A 92 17.68 -7.42 -16.38
C ARG A 92 16.18 -7.12 -16.46
N PHE A 93 15.72 -6.55 -17.58
CA PHE A 93 14.29 -6.33 -17.80
C PHE A 93 13.52 -7.65 -17.79
N LYS A 94 14.03 -8.68 -18.46
CA LYS A 94 13.42 -10.00 -18.50
C LYS A 94 13.27 -10.61 -17.11
N GLU A 95 14.32 -10.58 -16.30
CA GLU A 95 14.30 -11.07 -14.91
C GLU A 95 13.23 -10.36 -14.06
N LEU A 96 13.16 -9.03 -14.18
CA LEU A 96 12.14 -8.23 -13.45
C LEU A 96 10.73 -8.53 -13.95
N ALA A 97 10.53 -8.67 -15.27
CA ALA A 97 9.26 -9.04 -15.86
C ALA A 97 8.82 -10.45 -15.39
N GLU A 98 9.73 -11.41 -15.35
CA GLU A 98 9.45 -12.75 -14.81
C GLU A 98 9.13 -12.72 -13.31
N ALA A 99 9.84 -11.91 -12.52
CA ALA A 99 9.56 -11.73 -11.09
C ALA A 99 8.15 -11.20 -10.87
N ILE A 100 7.71 -10.22 -11.67
CA ILE A 100 6.35 -9.68 -11.61
C ILE A 100 5.32 -10.73 -12.06
N GLN A 101 5.61 -11.53 -13.07
CA GLN A 101 4.73 -12.63 -13.49
C GLN A 101 4.53 -13.69 -12.40
N ARG A 102 5.57 -13.97 -11.62
CA ARG A 102 5.54 -14.95 -10.52
C ARG A 102 5.03 -14.40 -9.19
N TYR A 103 4.80 -13.08 -9.09
CA TYR A 103 4.30 -12.49 -7.84
C TYR A 103 2.94 -13.12 -7.47
N PRO A 104 2.76 -13.62 -6.22
CA PRO A 104 1.54 -14.34 -5.85
C PRO A 104 0.33 -13.40 -5.82
N LEU A 105 -0.68 -13.69 -6.64
CA LEU A 105 -1.92 -12.90 -6.66
C LEU A 105 -2.72 -13.07 -5.36
N GLU A 106 -2.60 -14.24 -4.74
CA GLU A 106 -3.29 -14.55 -3.47
C GLU A 106 -2.82 -13.69 -2.30
N ALA A 107 -1.62 -13.08 -2.42
CA ALA A 107 -1.11 -12.16 -1.41
C ALA A 107 -1.76 -10.76 -1.49
N ILE A 108 -2.54 -10.50 -2.54
CA ILE A 108 -3.17 -9.20 -2.80
C ILE A 108 -4.67 -9.32 -2.50
N HIS A 109 -5.11 -8.72 -1.40
CA HIS A 109 -6.50 -8.78 -0.97
C HIS A 109 -7.34 -7.57 -1.43
N ALA A 110 -6.70 -6.51 -1.92
CA ALA A 110 -7.38 -5.31 -2.37
C ALA A 110 -7.48 -5.26 -3.91
N GLU A 111 -8.58 -4.75 -4.42
CA GLU A 111 -8.91 -4.69 -5.85
C GLU A 111 -7.89 -3.84 -6.65
N ILE A 112 -7.60 -2.63 -6.16
CA ILE A 112 -6.69 -1.69 -6.85
C ILE A 112 -5.30 -2.27 -7.10
N PRO A 113 -4.57 -2.81 -6.10
CA PRO A 113 -3.25 -3.39 -6.36
C PRO A 113 -3.32 -4.69 -7.19
N PHE A 114 -4.43 -5.42 -7.13
CA PHE A 114 -4.65 -6.59 -7.98
C PHE A 114 -4.73 -6.21 -9.46
N GLU A 115 -5.57 -5.23 -9.79
CA GLU A 115 -5.69 -4.72 -11.16
C GLU A 115 -4.39 -4.08 -11.65
N ALA A 116 -3.73 -3.29 -10.78
CA ALA A 116 -2.45 -2.68 -11.10
C ALA A 116 -1.39 -3.73 -11.46
N LEU A 117 -1.32 -4.85 -10.72
CA LEU A 117 -0.41 -5.94 -11.02
C LEU A 117 -0.76 -6.64 -12.34
N LEU A 118 -2.04 -6.90 -12.61
CA LEU A 118 -2.47 -7.51 -13.88
C LEU A 118 -2.13 -6.63 -15.08
N ASN A 119 -2.38 -5.33 -15.00
CA ASN A 119 -2.05 -4.38 -16.05
C ASN A 119 -0.53 -4.28 -16.25
N ALA A 120 0.25 -4.28 -15.15
CA ALA A 120 1.70 -4.29 -15.21
C ALA A 120 2.26 -5.58 -15.87
N ARG A 121 1.67 -6.74 -15.58
CA ARG A 121 2.03 -8.02 -16.24
C ARG A 121 1.80 -7.98 -17.74
N ARG A 122 0.66 -7.44 -18.17
CA ARG A 122 0.36 -7.26 -19.60
C ARG A 122 1.36 -6.32 -20.24
N ALA A 123 1.56 -5.13 -19.65
CA ALA A 123 2.52 -4.16 -20.16
C ALA A 123 3.94 -4.74 -20.24
N ALA A 124 4.41 -5.48 -19.24
CA ALA A 124 5.72 -6.13 -19.26
C ALA A 124 5.85 -7.15 -20.40
N LYS A 125 4.78 -7.93 -20.64
CA LYS A 125 4.74 -8.90 -21.77
C LYS A 125 4.80 -8.19 -23.11
N ASP A 126 4.09 -7.09 -23.25
CA ASP A 126 4.00 -6.32 -24.51
C ASP A 126 5.26 -5.47 -24.75
N ILE A 127 5.97 -5.06 -23.69
CA ILE A 127 7.26 -4.36 -23.80
C ILE A 127 8.38 -5.33 -24.24
N TRP A 128 8.34 -6.59 -23.81
CA TRP A 128 9.42 -7.52 -24.06
C TRP A 128 9.89 -7.59 -25.53
N PRO A 129 9.02 -7.82 -26.53
CA PRO A 129 9.45 -7.88 -27.92
C PRO A 129 10.02 -6.54 -28.44
N LEU A 130 9.65 -5.43 -27.82
CA LEU A 130 10.12 -4.10 -28.19
C LEU A 130 11.54 -3.80 -27.68
N VAL A 131 11.99 -4.52 -26.64
CA VAL A 131 13.31 -4.33 -26.01
C VAL A 131 14.24 -5.53 -26.23
N ASP A 132 13.72 -6.67 -26.69
CA ASP A 132 14.52 -7.83 -27.06
C ASP A 132 15.48 -7.46 -28.18
N PRO A 133 16.78 -7.74 -28.07
CA PRO A 133 17.76 -7.49 -29.14
C PRO A 133 17.56 -8.40 -30.35
N ALA A 134 16.86 -9.53 -30.23
CA ALA A 134 16.58 -10.42 -31.37
C ALA A 134 15.63 -9.74 -32.38
N PRO A 135 15.95 -9.73 -33.68
CA PRO A 135 15.24 -8.94 -34.66
C PRO A 135 14.06 -9.70 -35.28
N GLU A 136 12.89 -9.59 -34.75
CA GLU A 136 11.65 -9.84 -35.49
C GLU A 136 10.65 -8.71 -35.22
N ILE A 137 11.00 -7.50 -35.63
CA ILE A 137 10.09 -6.38 -35.52
C ILE A 137 9.67 -6.00 -36.94
N ASP A 138 8.34 -5.99 -37.16
CA ASP A 138 7.77 -5.48 -38.38
C ASP A 138 8.29 -4.04 -38.62
N PRO A 139 9.05 -3.80 -39.73
CA PRO A 139 9.62 -2.49 -40.01
C PRO A 139 8.58 -1.37 -40.23
N TYR A 140 7.31 -1.74 -40.45
CA TYR A 140 6.20 -0.82 -40.63
C TYR A 140 5.49 -0.44 -39.34
N GLN A 141 5.86 -1.08 -38.21
CA GLN A 141 5.24 -0.81 -36.91
C GLN A 141 5.97 0.34 -36.21
N ASP A 142 5.21 1.31 -35.69
CA ASP A 142 5.76 2.39 -34.85
C ASP A 142 6.09 1.87 -33.45
N ASN A 143 7.21 1.16 -33.40
CA ASN A 143 7.70 0.52 -32.17
C ASN A 143 7.98 1.50 -31.04
N GLU A 144 8.29 2.76 -31.37
CA GLU A 144 8.54 3.78 -30.35
C GLU A 144 7.22 4.20 -29.70
N ARG A 145 6.19 4.43 -30.50
CA ARG A 145 4.87 4.79 -30.00
C ARG A 145 4.30 3.68 -29.12
N LEU A 146 4.40 2.43 -29.55
CA LEU A 146 3.93 1.28 -28.79
C LEU A 146 4.70 1.14 -27.47
N PHE A 147 6.02 1.27 -27.52
CA PHE A 147 6.84 1.26 -26.32
C PHE A 147 6.39 2.32 -25.30
N GLN A 148 6.25 3.58 -25.75
CA GLN A 148 5.80 4.68 -24.89
C GLN A 148 4.39 4.44 -24.35
N GLN A 149 3.50 3.85 -25.13
CA GLN A 149 2.15 3.49 -24.70
C GLN A 149 2.19 2.49 -23.52
N HIS A 150 2.97 1.41 -23.64
CA HIS A 150 3.05 0.39 -22.59
C HIS A 150 3.82 0.87 -21.35
N VAL A 151 4.86 1.69 -21.54
CA VAL A 151 5.52 2.38 -20.42
C VAL A 151 4.55 3.35 -19.73
N GLY A 152 3.70 4.04 -20.48
CA GLY A 152 2.63 4.88 -19.95
C GLY A 152 1.69 4.12 -19.02
N VAL A 153 1.30 2.90 -19.40
CA VAL A 153 0.50 2.01 -18.52
C VAL A 153 1.23 1.74 -17.21
N LEU A 154 2.53 1.42 -17.22
CA LEU A 154 3.29 1.21 -15.98
C LEU A 154 3.31 2.46 -15.09
N VAL A 155 3.48 3.64 -15.68
CA VAL A 155 3.46 4.92 -14.95
C VAL A 155 2.10 5.14 -14.29
N GLU A 156 1.02 4.89 -15.00
CA GLU A 156 -0.35 5.01 -14.47
C GLU A 156 -0.56 4.08 -13.27
N GLN A 157 -0.15 2.80 -13.37
CA GLN A 157 -0.27 1.87 -12.25
C GLN A 157 0.59 2.27 -11.04
N ILE A 158 1.78 2.82 -11.26
CA ILE A 158 2.63 3.37 -10.19
C ILE A 158 1.93 4.51 -9.46
N LEU A 159 1.30 5.43 -10.20
CA LEU A 159 0.58 6.56 -9.61
C LEU A 159 -0.64 6.10 -8.81
N LEU A 160 -1.40 5.14 -9.33
CA LEU A 160 -2.55 4.55 -8.64
C LEU A 160 -2.13 3.91 -7.31
N LEU A 161 -1.10 3.08 -7.31
CA LEU A 161 -0.60 2.40 -6.10
C LEU A 161 -0.09 3.40 -5.06
N ARG A 162 0.64 4.43 -5.46
CA ARG A 162 1.12 5.49 -4.55
C ARG A 162 -0.03 6.33 -4.00
N GLY A 163 -0.99 6.68 -4.84
CA GLY A 163 -2.19 7.40 -4.43
C GLY A 163 -2.99 6.61 -3.38
N GLU A 164 -3.14 5.31 -3.56
CA GLU A 164 -3.83 4.44 -2.61
C GLU A 164 -3.06 4.30 -1.29
N ALA A 165 -1.74 4.12 -1.34
CA ALA A 165 -0.91 4.08 -0.14
C ALA A 165 -1.02 5.40 0.67
N GLU A 166 -1.03 6.54 0.00
CA GLU A 166 -1.26 7.83 0.66
C GLU A 166 -2.68 7.96 1.23
N ARG A 167 -3.70 7.47 0.50
CA ARG A 167 -5.10 7.48 0.95
C ARG A 167 -5.26 6.70 2.25
N LEU A 168 -4.68 5.51 2.32
CA LEU A 168 -4.67 4.66 3.51
C LEU A 168 -4.03 5.41 4.70
N ARG A 169 -2.88 6.03 4.52
CA ARG A 169 -2.20 6.81 5.57
C ARG A 169 -2.96 8.07 5.98
N LYS A 170 -3.55 8.80 5.02
CA LYS A 170 -4.34 10.02 5.32
C LYS A 170 -5.65 9.69 6.02
N GLY A 171 -6.34 8.64 5.60
CA GLY A 171 -7.56 8.16 6.24
C GLY A 171 -7.36 7.84 7.72
N GLU A 172 -6.21 7.28 8.07
CA GLU A 172 -5.84 7.02 9.46
C GLU A 172 -5.51 8.28 10.24
N ARG A 173 -4.72 9.19 9.67
CA ARG A 173 -4.40 10.47 10.31
C ARG A 173 -5.67 11.28 10.61
N ALA A 174 -6.64 11.31 9.70
CA ALA A 174 -7.92 11.98 9.90
C ALA A 174 -8.74 11.34 11.03
N ARG A 175 -8.79 10.00 11.11
CA ARG A 175 -9.44 9.25 12.19
C ARG A 175 -8.76 9.50 13.54
N HIS A 176 -7.44 9.63 13.56
CA HIS A 176 -6.68 9.99 14.76
C HIS A 176 -6.99 11.41 15.26
N ALA A 177 -7.01 12.39 14.37
CA ALA A 177 -7.33 13.76 14.69
C ALA A 177 -8.77 13.92 15.22
N ALA A 178 -9.72 13.19 14.63
CA ALA A 178 -11.12 13.21 15.06
C ALA A 178 -11.36 12.54 16.43
N ALA A 179 -10.49 11.62 16.84
CA ALA A 179 -10.64 10.89 18.10
C ALA A 179 -9.73 11.42 19.22
N ALA A 180 -8.92 12.45 18.97
CA ALA A 180 -8.21 13.14 20.03
C ALA A 180 -9.23 13.85 20.94
N PRO A 181 -9.22 13.63 22.27
CA PRO A 181 -10.12 14.34 23.16
C PRO A 181 -9.84 15.84 22.99
N ARG A 182 -10.89 16.60 22.62
CA ARG A 182 -10.83 18.07 22.70
C ARG A 182 -10.59 18.40 24.16
N MET A 183 -9.36 18.71 24.54
CA MET A 183 -9.11 19.32 25.85
C MET A 183 -9.87 20.63 25.85
N VAL A 184 -11.01 20.64 26.56
CA VAL A 184 -11.67 21.85 26.94
C VAL A 184 -10.77 22.48 28.01
N VAL A 185 -9.95 23.43 27.60
CA VAL A 185 -9.21 24.27 28.53
C VAL A 185 -10.26 25.11 29.22
N PRO A 186 -10.33 25.08 30.57
CA PRO A 186 -11.30 25.86 31.34
C PRO A 186 -11.04 27.35 31.24
#